data_02f460ee5040eb6ba6a9e813615f5d77
#
_entry.id   02f460ee5040eb6ba6a9e813615f5d77
#
_cell.length_a   1.000
_cell.length_b   1.000
_cell.length_c   1.000
_cell.angle_alpha   90.00
_cell.angle_beta   90.00
_cell.angle_gamma   90.00
#
_symmetry.space_group_name_H-M   'P 1'
#
loop_
_entity.id
_entity.type
_entity.pdbx_description
1 polymer ?
#
loop_
_entity_poly.entity_id
_entity_poly.type
_entity_poly.pdbx_seq_one_letter_code
_entity_poly.pdbx_strand_id
1 'polypeptide(L)'
;MLVMLAAGCAGQTVKQQESRGLMEYYSAEPSDMETVFASEDVASITYSYTMDTVMECVITDAEEIKAVYDALAAIRVEEETEERATDSDDYFQFVLQNGDNYTFHFEHHHFVNGDKAYLLTNDKELWKLAAILRQK
;
A
#
# COMPACT_ATOMS: atom_id res chain seq x y z
N MET A 1 -6.94 -22.37 -33.80
CA MET A 1 -6.54 -21.90 -33.39
C MET A 1 -6.11 -21.39 -33.13
N LEU A 2 -6.17 -21.36 -32.86
CA LEU A 2 -5.60 -20.73 -32.27
C LEU A 2 -5.25 -20.06 -32.08
N VAL A 3 -5.33 -20.07 -32.03
CA VAL A 3 -4.79 -19.33 -31.49
C VAL A 3 -4.51 -18.68 -31.20
N MET A 4 -4.71 -18.67 -31.12
CA MET A 4 -4.28 -18.02 -30.57
C MET A 4 -3.93 -17.58 -30.26
N LEU A 5 -4.12 -17.77 -30.16
CA LEU A 5 -3.54 -17.29 -29.61
C LEU A 5 -3.00 -16.86 -29.42
N ALA A 6 -3.16 -17.09 -29.46
CA ALA A 6 -2.45 -16.59 -28.98
C ALA A 6 -1.95 -16.08 -28.83
N ALA A 7 -2.22 -16.12 -28.82
CA ALA A 7 -1.62 -15.54 -28.40
C ALA A 7 -1.23 -15.00 -28.19
N GLY A 8 -1.48 -15.06 -28.23
CA GLY A 8 -0.92 -14.55 -27.68
C GLY A 8 -0.53 -14.07 -27.59
N CYS A 9 -0.44 -14.09 -27.49
CA CYS A 9 0.18 -13.52 -27.05
C CYS A 9 0.65 -12.87 -26.98
N ALA A 10 0.60 -12.85 -27.08
CA ALA A 10 1.17 -12.13 -26.63
C ALA A 10 1.29 -11.28 -26.47
N GLY A 11 1.12 -11.07 -26.43
CA GLY A 11 1.31 -10.23 -25.83
C GLY A 11 1.15 -9.84 -25.43
N GLN A 12 0.96 -10.09 -25.13
CA GLN A 12 1.01 -9.67 -24.32
C GLN A 12 1.49 -9.30 -23.76
N THR A 13 1.61 -9.47 -23.75
CA THR A 13 2.13 -9.03 -23.09
C THR A 13 2.21 -8.06 -22.62
N VAL A 14 2.12 -7.74 -22.83
CA VAL A 14 2.34 -6.79 -22.30
C VAL A 14 1.81 -6.31 -21.30
N LYS A 15 1.47 -6.38 -21.13
CA LYS A 15 1.03 -5.96 -20.18
C LYS A 15 1.18 -6.41 -19.07
N GLN A 16 1.76 -6.96 -19.13
CA GLN A 16 2.03 -7.35 -17.95
C GLN A 16 2.52 -6.44 -17.00
N GLN A 17 2.62 -5.38 -17.35
CA GLN A 17 2.81 -4.27 -16.51
C GLN A 17 1.52 -3.87 -15.89
N GLU A 18 0.75 -4.85 -15.49
CA GLU A 18 -0.49 -4.57 -14.84
C GLU A 18 -0.26 -4.04 -13.47
N SER A 19 -1.11 -3.16 -13.01
CA SER A 19 -1.00 -2.60 -11.67
C SER A 19 -1.17 -3.70 -10.63
N ARG A 20 -0.49 -3.55 -9.51
CA ARG A 20 -0.48 -4.55 -8.46
C ARG A 20 -0.96 -3.94 -7.16
N GLY A 21 -1.40 -4.79 -6.25
CA GLY A 21 -1.69 -4.35 -4.90
C GLY A 21 -0.41 -4.23 -4.09
N LEU A 22 -0.49 -3.46 -3.01
CA LEU A 22 0.68 -3.27 -2.15
C LEU A 22 1.19 -4.58 -1.57
N MET A 23 0.29 -5.50 -1.29
CA MET A 23 0.65 -6.74 -0.61
C MET A 23 1.54 -7.65 -1.43
N GLU A 24 1.58 -7.48 -2.75
CA GLU A 24 2.45 -8.30 -3.58
C GLU A 24 3.92 -8.13 -3.23
N TYR A 25 4.25 -7.03 -2.57
CA TYR A 25 5.63 -6.78 -2.18
C TYR A 25 6.02 -7.49 -0.89
N TYR A 26 5.06 -8.19 -0.26
CA TYR A 26 5.29 -9.01 0.92
C TYR A 26 5.15 -10.49 0.62
N SER A 27 4.68 -10.83 -0.57
CA SER A 27 4.39 -12.21 -0.94
C SER A 27 5.07 -12.51 -2.27
N ALA A 28 5.54 -13.73 -2.44
CA ALA A 28 6.12 -14.14 -3.71
C ALA A 28 5.03 -14.37 -4.76
N GLU A 29 3.77 -14.46 -4.34
CA GLU A 29 2.65 -14.71 -5.23
C GLU A 29 1.78 -13.47 -5.32
N PRO A 30 1.15 -13.22 -6.48
CA PRO A 30 0.18 -12.13 -6.57
C PRO A 30 -0.90 -12.33 -5.53
N SER A 31 -1.15 -11.30 -4.72
CA SER A 31 -2.16 -11.41 -3.67
C SER A 31 -2.69 -10.03 -3.32
N ASP A 32 -3.91 -10.03 -2.85
CA ASP A 32 -4.52 -8.84 -2.28
C ASP A 32 -4.35 -8.88 -0.77
N MET A 33 -4.56 -7.75 -0.10
CA MET A 33 -4.46 -7.72 1.35
C MET A 33 -5.39 -8.74 1.98
N GLU A 34 -6.58 -8.92 1.39
CA GLU A 34 -7.57 -9.82 1.97
C GLU A 34 -7.13 -11.27 1.99
N THR A 35 -6.24 -11.69 1.09
CA THR A 35 -5.74 -13.06 1.12
C THR A 35 -4.69 -13.27 2.19
N VAL A 36 -4.09 -12.20 2.69
CA VAL A 36 -3.04 -12.29 3.70
C VAL A 36 -3.64 -12.08 5.09
N PHE A 37 -4.47 -11.05 5.27
CA PHE A 37 -5.15 -10.82 6.53
C PHE A 37 -6.38 -9.94 6.28
N ALA A 38 -7.37 -10.08 7.14
CA ALA A 38 -8.59 -9.29 7.07
C ALA A 38 -8.50 -8.11 8.03
N SER A 39 -9.34 -7.11 7.84
CA SER A 39 -9.32 -5.95 8.73
C SER A 39 -9.64 -6.35 10.18
N GLU A 40 -10.45 -7.40 10.36
CA GLU A 40 -10.79 -7.88 11.69
C GLU A 40 -9.60 -8.48 12.42
N ASP A 41 -8.57 -8.88 11.69
CA ASP A 41 -7.37 -9.44 12.31
C ASP A 41 -6.43 -8.37 12.84
N VAL A 42 -6.69 -7.11 12.55
CA VAL A 42 -5.79 -6.01 12.90
C VAL A 42 -6.09 -5.52 14.30
N ALA A 43 -5.07 -5.52 15.15
CA ALA A 43 -5.20 -5.02 16.52
C ALA A 43 -5.02 -3.50 16.56
N SER A 44 -4.07 -2.98 15.78
CA SER A 44 -3.81 -1.54 15.75
C SER A 44 -3.08 -1.18 14.48
N ILE A 45 -3.16 0.11 14.14
CA ILE A 45 -2.36 0.68 13.07
C ILE A 45 -1.62 1.88 13.64
N THR A 46 -0.31 1.94 13.43
CA THR A 46 0.48 3.10 13.80
C THR A 46 0.80 3.86 12.52
N TYR A 47 0.31 5.08 12.45
CA TYR A 47 0.61 5.98 11.34
C TYR A 47 1.71 6.93 11.80
N SER A 48 2.87 6.86 11.15
CA SER A 48 3.99 7.74 11.46
C SER A 48 4.24 8.62 10.25
N TYR A 49 4.49 9.89 10.50
CA TYR A 49 4.75 10.81 9.41
C TYR A 49 5.80 11.82 9.85
N THR A 50 6.52 12.37 8.88
CA THR A 50 7.59 13.31 9.13
C THR A 50 7.12 14.72 8.81
N MET A 51 7.29 15.60 9.79
CA MET A 51 7.15 17.04 9.60
C MET A 51 8.50 17.63 9.98
N ASP A 52 8.58 18.51 10.93
CA ASP A 52 9.89 18.91 11.46
C ASP A 52 10.50 17.80 12.28
N THR A 53 9.64 17.00 12.90
CA THR A 53 10.04 15.80 13.63
C THR A 53 9.12 14.68 13.24
N VAL A 54 9.44 13.45 13.67
CA VAL A 54 8.59 12.30 13.42
C VAL A 54 7.39 12.36 14.37
N MET A 55 6.21 12.27 13.80
CA MET A 55 4.96 12.25 14.53
C MET A 55 4.31 10.89 14.40
N GLU A 56 3.54 10.49 15.42
CA GLU A 56 2.86 9.19 15.40
C GLU A 56 1.42 9.33 15.84
N CYS A 57 0.58 8.52 15.24
CA CYS A 57 -0.82 8.39 15.61
C CYS A 57 -1.17 6.92 15.65
N VAL A 58 -1.61 6.42 16.83
CA VAL A 58 -1.98 5.01 16.98
C VAL A 58 -3.50 4.90 16.86
N ILE A 59 -3.93 4.01 15.99
CA ILE A 59 -5.34 3.79 15.68
C ILE A 59 -5.75 2.45 16.23
N THR A 60 -6.74 2.46 17.13
CA THR A 60 -7.26 1.22 17.73
C THR A 60 -8.76 1.05 17.51
N ASP A 61 -9.44 2.09 17.05
CA ASP A 61 -10.87 2.01 16.79
C ASP A 61 -11.14 1.14 15.57
N ALA A 62 -12.08 0.22 15.69
CA ALA A 62 -12.34 -0.75 14.63
C ALA A 62 -12.78 -0.10 13.32
N GLU A 63 -13.57 0.97 13.39
CA GLU A 63 -14.03 1.62 12.18
C GLU A 63 -12.93 2.40 11.49
N GLU A 64 -12.05 3.02 12.30
CA GLU A 64 -10.90 3.72 11.72
C GLU A 64 -9.92 2.74 11.11
N ILE A 65 -9.70 1.61 11.79
CA ILE A 65 -8.84 0.56 11.25
C ILE A 65 -9.36 0.08 9.89
N LYS A 66 -10.68 -0.18 9.83
CA LYS A 66 -11.27 -0.66 8.59
C LYS A 66 -11.14 0.38 7.48
N ALA A 67 -11.31 1.65 7.80
CA ALA A 67 -11.20 2.70 6.79
C ALA A 67 -9.80 2.77 6.21
N VAL A 68 -8.77 2.71 7.05
CA VAL A 68 -7.38 2.73 6.59
C VAL A 68 -7.06 1.46 5.81
N TYR A 69 -7.51 0.30 6.33
CA TYR A 69 -7.31 -0.97 5.65
C TYR A 69 -7.91 -0.95 4.24
N ASP A 70 -9.17 -0.51 4.13
CA ASP A 70 -9.84 -0.48 2.84
C ASP A 70 -9.14 0.48 1.87
N ALA A 71 -8.67 1.62 2.39
CA ALA A 71 -7.97 2.59 1.55
C ALA A 71 -6.67 2.02 1.00
N LEU A 72 -5.92 1.30 1.84
CA LEU A 72 -4.68 0.68 1.39
C LEU A 72 -4.94 -0.47 0.44
N ALA A 73 -5.99 -1.25 0.71
CA ALA A 73 -6.33 -2.38 -0.14
C ALA A 73 -6.74 -1.95 -1.54
N ALA A 74 -7.26 -0.74 -1.68
CA ALA A 74 -7.70 -0.23 -2.98
C ALA A 74 -6.55 0.30 -3.83
N ILE A 75 -5.41 0.56 -3.22
CA ILE A 75 -4.28 1.17 -3.93
C ILE A 75 -3.70 0.19 -4.94
N ARG A 76 -3.36 0.72 -6.11
CA ARG A 76 -2.67 -0.06 -7.13
C ARG A 76 -1.30 0.55 -7.36
N VAL A 77 -0.29 -0.30 -7.39
CA VAL A 77 1.10 0.11 -7.63
C VAL A 77 1.34 0.05 -9.12
N GLU A 78 1.79 1.16 -9.68
CA GLU A 78 2.02 1.27 -11.11
C GLU A 78 3.51 1.16 -11.39
N GLU A 79 4.00 1.94 -12.32
CA GLU A 79 5.38 1.83 -12.74
C GLU A 79 6.36 2.43 -11.74
N GLU A 80 7.58 1.96 -11.81
CA GLU A 80 8.66 2.49 -10.97
C GLU A 80 8.97 3.93 -11.39
N THR A 81 9.33 4.76 -10.40
CA THR A 81 9.74 6.13 -10.66
C THR A 81 11.09 6.36 -10.01
N GLU A 82 11.88 7.25 -10.61
CA GLU A 82 13.15 7.64 -10.03
C GLU A 82 13.02 8.82 -9.08
N GLU A 83 11.83 9.38 -8.99
CA GLU A 83 11.60 10.50 -8.09
C GLU A 83 11.60 10.03 -6.65
N ARG A 84 12.44 10.65 -5.85
CA ARG A 84 12.52 10.34 -4.42
C ARG A 84 12.42 11.64 -3.64
N ALA A 85 11.73 11.59 -2.52
CA ALA A 85 11.59 12.75 -1.65
C ALA A 85 11.72 12.28 -0.22
N THR A 86 12.92 12.41 0.33
CA THR A 86 13.21 11.84 1.63
C THR A 86 12.77 12.71 2.79
N ASP A 87 12.19 13.86 2.51
CA ASP A 87 11.72 14.77 3.55
C ASP A 87 10.21 14.67 3.79
N SER A 88 9.56 13.66 3.20
CA SER A 88 8.12 13.52 3.32
C SER A 88 7.76 12.03 3.38
N ASP A 89 7.98 11.44 4.54
CA ASP A 89 7.74 10.01 4.74
C ASP A 89 6.45 9.76 5.49
N ASP A 90 5.71 8.76 5.03
CA ASP A 90 4.53 8.25 5.71
C ASP A 90 4.69 6.74 5.87
N TYR A 91 4.43 6.25 7.07
CA TYR A 91 4.48 4.81 7.36
C TYR A 91 3.17 4.38 7.98
N PHE A 92 2.61 3.29 7.47
CA PHE A 92 1.43 2.67 8.07
C PHE A 92 1.84 1.28 8.53
N GLN A 93 1.93 1.09 9.83
CA GLN A 93 2.28 -0.21 10.39
C GLN A 93 1.06 -0.89 10.97
N PHE A 94 0.69 -2.01 10.36
CA PHE A 94 -0.41 -2.84 10.83
C PHE A 94 0.14 -3.87 11.80
N VAL A 95 -0.43 -3.91 13.00
CA VAL A 95 -0.10 -4.93 13.98
C VAL A 95 -1.30 -5.84 14.12
N LEU A 96 -1.10 -7.12 13.84
CA LEU A 96 -2.19 -8.09 13.89
C LEU A 96 -2.32 -8.68 15.28
N GLN A 97 -3.48 -9.25 15.55
CA GLN A 97 -3.75 -9.83 16.86
C GLN A 97 -2.83 -11.00 17.18
N ASN A 98 -2.32 -11.68 16.15
CA ASN A 98 -1.40 -12.79 16.35
C ASN A 98 0.06 -12.34 16.51
N GLY A 99 0.32 -11.04 16.45
CA GLY A 99 1.66 -10.51 16.63
C GLY A 99 2.41 -10.18 15.34
N ASP A 100 1.91 -10.64 14.19
CA ASP A 100 2.52 -10.28 12.93
C ASP A 100 2.32 -8.80 12.64
N ASN A 101 3.21 -8.22 11.83
CA ASN A 101 3.01 -6.84 11.44
C ASN A 101 3.45 -6.64 10.00
N TYR A 102 2.88 -5.59 9.38
CA TYR A 102 3.17 -5.20 8.02
C TYR A 102 3.30 -3.69 7.97
N THR A 103 4.37 -3.20 7.40
CA THR A 103 4.62 -1.76 7.31
C THR A 103 4.64 -1.34 5.85
N PHE A 104 3.84 -0.33 5.54
CA PHE A 104 3.79 0.24 4.21
C PHE A 104 4.40 1.63 4.27
N HIS A 105 5.41 1.85 3.44
CA HIS A 105 6.18 3.09 3.45
C HIS A 105 5.92 3.88 2.18
N PHE A 106 5.68 5.17 2.34
CA PHE A 106 5.45 6.07 1.22
C PHE A 106 6.34 7.29 1.35
N GLU A 107 6.84 7.79 0.23
CA GLU A 107 7.56 9.05 0.15
C GLU A 107 6.85 9.94 -0.84
N HIS A 108 6.39 11.08 -0.40
CA HIS A 108 5.72 12.04 -1.28
C HIS A 108 4.63 11.37 -2.12
N HIS A 109 3.85 10.51 -1.47
CA HIS A 109 2.74 9.75 -2.07
C HIS A 109 3.19 8.71 -3.10
N HIS A 110 4.46 8.33 -3.10
CA HIS A 110 4.94 7.19 -3.87
C HIS A 110 5.19 6.02 -2.93
N PHE A 111 4.87 4.82 -3.38
CA PHE A 111 5.12 3.63 -2.57
C PHE A 111 6.60 3.29 -2.63
N VAL A 112 7.20 3.03 -1.48
CA VAL A 112 8.63 2.70 -1.40
C VAL A 112 8.79 1.26 -0.98
N ASN A 113 9.59 0.53 -1.74
CA ASN A 113 9.93 -0.86 -1.41
C ASN A 113 11.44 -1.01 -1.61
N GLY A 114 12.17 -1.05 -0.49
CA GLY A 114 13.61 -1.10 -0.55
C GLY A 114 14.17 0.21 -1.07
N ASP A 115 14.94 0.14 -2.15
CA ASP A 115 15.52 1.34 -2.74
C ASP A 115 14.72 1.84 -3.94
N LYS A 116 13.52 1.31 -4.16
CA LYS A 116 12.69 1.67 -5.30
C LYS A 116 11.42 2.37 -4.86
N ALA A 117 10.95 3.29 -5.70
CA ALA A 117 9.71 3.99 -5.49
C ALA A 117 8.81 3.78 -6.69
N TYR A 118 7.51 3.77 -6.46
CA TYR A 118 6.52 3.46 -7.48
C TYR A 118 5.38 4.48 -7.46
N LEU A 119 4.89 4.79 -8.65
CA LEU A 119 3.70 5.61 -8.80
C LEU A 119 2.48 4.79 -8.36
N LEU A 120 1.46 5.50 -7.89
CA LEU A 120 0.25 4.84 -7.38
C LEU A 120 -0.98 5.35 -8.09
N THR A 121 -2.02 4.51 -8.12
CA THR A 121 -3.37 4.93 -8.48
C THR A 121 -4.31 4.45 -7.39
N ASN A 122 -5.50 5.06 -7.33
CA ASN A 122 -6.53 4.76 -6.32
C ASN A 122 -6.05 5.02 -4.90
N ASP A 123 -5.13 5.97 -4.74
CA ASP A 123 -4.56 6.29 -3.43
C ASP A 123 -5.17 7.54 -2.79
N LYS A 124 -6.13 8.16 -3.47
CA LYS A 124 -6.68 9.43 -3.01
C LYS A 124 -7.34 9.32 -1.64
N GLU A 125 -8.06 8.24 -1.40
CA GLU A 125 -8.75 8.06 -0.14
C GLU A 125 -7.78 7.93 1.02
N LEU A 126 -6.66 7.25 0.79
CA LEU A 126 -5.64 7.11 1.82
C LEU A 126 -5.12 8.47 2.27
N TRP A 127 -4.87 9.37 1.32
CA TRP A 127 -4.30 10.67 1.66
C TRP A 127 -5.31 11.58 2.33
N LYS A 128 -6.59 11.40 2.05
CA LYS A 128 -7.65 12.09 2.80
C LYS A 128 -7.65 11.64 4.26
N LEU A 129 -7.55 10.34 4.48
CA LEU A 129 -7.52 9.80 5.83
C LEU A 129 -6.25 10.26 6.57
N ALA A 130 -5.11 10.25 5.88
CA ALA A 130 -3.87 10.70 6.48
C ALA A 130 -3.97 12.15 6.94
N ALA A 131 -4.59 13.01 6.12
CA ALA A 131 -4.76 14.42 6.48
C ALA A 131 -5.60 14.56 7.75
N ILE A 132 -6.63 13.73 7.90
CA ILE A 132 -7.47 13.75 9.10
C ILE A 132 -6.67 13.27 10.31
N LEU A 133 -5.90 12.19 10.13
CA LEU A 133 -5.11 11.63 11.22
C LEU A 133 -4.05 12.60 11.72
N ARG A 134 -3.49 13.40 10.82
CA ARG A 134 -2.48 14.38 11.21
C ARG A 134 -3.03 15.50 12.08
N GLN A 135 -4.34 15.65 12.12
CA GLN A 135 -4.97 16.70 12.92
C GLN A 135 -5.33 16.24 14.32
N LYS A 136 -5.11 15.00 14.64
CA LYS A 136 -5.46 14.45 15.95
C LYS A 136 -4.44 14.77 17.04
#